data_231c759d8adb0ed5bfaa49c6c4a91d35
#
_entry.id   231c759d8adb0ed5bfaa49c6c4a91d35
#
_cell.length_a   1.000
_cell.length_b   1.000
_cell.length_c   1.000
_cell.angle_alpha   90.00
_cell.angle_beta   90.00
_cell.angle_gamma   90.00
#
_symmetry.space_group_name_H-M   'P 1'
#
loop_
_entity.id
_entity.type
_entity.pdbx_description
1 polymer ?
#
loop_
_entity_poly.entity_id
_entity_poly.type
_entity_poly.pdbx_seq_one_letter_code
_entity_poly.pdbx_strand_id
1 'polypeptide(L)'
;MVHQPQKQLLLVKFQIAIIKNSQMRKIYCLLLLVFALATSAQNSTNEQFPVFSECENAIGKQQESCFYTTIQNYFYNNYKVPQELQEQNFKGTVIAVFEVDTIGNFKVIYTDAAHESLKKEANRVFESLPKIKPATYSGKPTYSKFSIKINIPLIAPNTQEDLATKYAKTNTVLIDNKKELSEYDDIVYKPFENPQFKSSGIVPFSHQNYGVFDALMNQVGANNHTASKPYSYDEVAKYYDFETVNKAFLKQKESWWGRKLWNENLVAIQGEEYWFTLNPIFDFRVGKDTESEASNTFVNTRGLIVNGGLGTQLTFTTSIYESQGRFADYYNAYAESIRPSGGNPAIIPGIGIAKRFKEDAYDFPLAEANIKYQPSKFVNLQLGYGRNFLGDGYRSLLQSDGASPYPYFKINTTFWKIKYTNTYMWLKDVRDLATVEGTYATKYMASHYLSWNVTKKWNLGFFENVVWTDTNERGFDFNFVNPLIFYRTVEFGSSSKTGNALLGVSSKYKWNNQINFYGQFLI
;
A
#
# COMPACT_ATOMS: atom_id res chain seq x y z
N MET A 1 26.66 47.93 39.42
CA MET A 1 25.85 48.01 38.19
C MET A 1 26.28 46.92 37.22
N VAL A 2 25.80 45.67 37.41
CA VAL A 2 25.96 44.58 36.44
C VAL A 2 24.76 43.65 36.62
N HIS A 3 23.62 43.95 35.96
CA HIS A 3 22.45 43.04 35.98
C HIS A 3 21.51 43.28 34.78
N GLN A 4 22.04 43.31 33.53
CA GLN A 4 21.19 43.44 32.37
C GLN A 4 21.38 42.43 31.20
N PRO A 5 22.38 41.56 31.11
CA PRO A 5 22.43 40.66 29.97
C PRO A 5 21.54 39.39 30.09
N GLN A 6 21.20 38.94 31.28
CA GLN A 6 20.42 37.70 31.45
C GLN A 6 18.92 37.82 31.07
N LYS A 7 18.32 39.00 31.25
CA LYS A 7 16.91 39.21 30.86
C LYS A 7 16.69 39.24 29.32
N GLN A 8 17.64 39.80 28.58
CA GLN A 8 17.55 39.83 27.12
C GLN A 8 17.74 38.42 26.53
N LEU A 9 18.63 37.61 27.07
CA LEU A 9 18.84 36.23 26.61
C LEU A 9 17.61 35.32 26.85
N LEU A 10 16.89 35.54 27.96
CA LEU A 10 15.65 34.82 28.27
C LEU A 10 14.51 35.25 27.35
N LEU A 11 14.39 36.51 27.01
CA LEU A 11 13.38 37.04 26.08
C LEU A 11 13.60 36.55 24.66
N VAL A 12 14.84 36.49 24.20
CA VAL A 12 15.20 35.95 22.88
C VAL A 12 14.92 34.45 22.82
N LYS A 13 15.27 33.68 23.87
CA LYS A 13 14.92 32.25 23.95
C LYS A 13 13.40 32.02 23.98
N PHE A 14 12.64 32.87 24.64
CA PHE A 14 11.18 32.79 24.68
C PHE A 14 10.55 33.20 23.35
N GLN A 15 11.07 34.20 22.65
CA GLN A 15 10.63 34.57 21.31
C GLN A 15 10.94 33.48 20.26
N ILE A 16 12.12 32.86 20.33
CA ILE A 16 12.49 31.74 19.44
C ILE A 16 11.60 30.53 19.73
N ALA A 17 11.26 30.25 20.99
CA ALA A 17 10.32 29.17 21.33
C ALA A 17 8.87 29.45 20.84
N ILE A 18 8.45 30.73 20.90
CA ILE A 18 7.13 31.14 20.38
C ILE A 18 7.10 31.11 18.86
N ILE A 19 8.18 31.47 18.17
CA ILE A 19 8.29 31.39 16.71
C ILE A 19 8.34 29.93 16.25
N LYS A 20 9.09 29.06 16.93
CA LYS A 20 9.09 27.62 16.66
C LYS A 20 7.70 26.98 16.86
N ASN A 21 6.97 27.39 17.89
CA ASN A 21 5.60 26.94 18.14
C ASN A 21 4.60 27.49 17.09
N SER A 22 4.84 28.70 16.57
CA SER A 22 4.03 29.31 15.52
C SER A 22 4.22 28.62 14.16
N GLN A 23 5.43 28.25 13.82
CA GLN A 23 5.73 27.48 12.60
C GLN A 23 5.13 26.07 12.69
N MET A 24 5.30 25.37 13.79
CA MET A 24 4.68 24.08 14.05
C MET A 24 3.15 24.17 14.00
N ARG A 25 2.59 25.21 14.57
CA ARG A 25 1.13 25.45 14.53
C ARG A 25 0.62 25.70 13.12
N LYS A 26 1.39 26.39 12.27
CA LYS A 26 1.06 26.56 10.84
C LYS A 26 1.14 25.27 10.06
N ILE A 27 2.12 24.41 10.36
CA ILE A 27 2.26 23.08 9.76
C ILE A 27 1.10 22.15 10.20
N TYR A 28 0.72 22.17 11.48
CA TYR A 28 -0.46 21.44 11.96
C TYR A 28 -1.75 21.96 11.35
N CYS A 29 -1.90 23.29 11.19
CA CYS A 29 -3.05 23.87 10.52
C CYS A 29 -3.07 23.51 9.02
N LEU A 30 -1.92 23.46 8.36
CA LEU A 30 -1.82 23.05 6.95
C LEU A 30 -2.12 21.55 6.79
N LEU A 31 -1.62 20.69 7.68
CA LEU A 31 -1.93 19.27 7.71
C LEU A 31 -3.41 19.02 8.01
N LEU A 32 -3.99 19.77 8.95
CA LEU A 32 -5.43 19.70 9.23
C LEU A 32 -6.27 20.24 8.07
N LEU A 33 -5.79 21.27 7.35
CA LEU A 33 -6.46 21.80 6.16
C LEU A 33 -6.40 20.80 5.00
N VAL A 34 -5.26 20.14 4.79
CA VAL A 34 -5.11 19.06 3.80
C VAL A 34 -5.98 17.85 4.20
N PHE A 35 -6.06 17.54 5.48
CA PHE A 35 -6.94 16.48 5.98
C PHE A 35 -8.42 16.86 5.86
N ALA A 36 -8.78 18.12 6.14
CA ALA A 36 -10.13 18.64 5.96
C ALA A 36 -10.54 18.73 4.46
N LEU A 37 -9.59 19.04 3.57
CA LEU A 37 -9.82 18.99 2.12
C LEU A 37 -9.96 17.55 1.62
N ALA A 38 -9.25 16.59 2.23
CA ALA A 38 -9.42 15.17 1.92
C ALA A 38 -10.78 14.62 2.42
N THR A 39 -11.30 15.12 3.55
CA THR A 39 -12.64 14.73 4.04
C THR A 39 -13.77 15.45 3.31
N SER A 40 -13.52 16.62 2.72
CA SER A 40 -14.49 17.33 1.86
C SER A 40 -14.60 16.70 0.45
N ALA A 41 -13.67 15.84 0.06
CA ALA A 41 -13.73 15.05 -1.16
C ALA A 41 -14.52 13.74 -1.02
N GLN A 42 -15.22 13.50 0.07
CA GLN A 42 -16.45 12.72 0.04
C GLN A 42 -17.49 13.56 -0.72
N ASN A 43 -17.31 13.62 -2.04
CA ASN A 43 -18.45 13.84 -2.89
C ASN A 43 -19.46 12.76 -2.53
N SER A 44 -20.51 13.14 -1.82
CA SER A 44 -21.78 12.51 -2.03
C SER A 44 -21.95 12.59 -3.56
N THR A 45 -21.63 11.52 -4.25
CA THR A 45 -21.98 11.40 -5.66
C THR A 45 -23.48 11.60 -5.65
N ASN A 46 -23.93 12.72 -6.22
CA ASN A 46 -25.34 12.98 -6.48
C ASN A 46 -25.84 12.01 -7.56
N GLU A 47 -25.36 10.77 -7.49
CA GLU A 47 -25.72 9.66 -8.34
C GLU A 47 -26.84 8.91 -7.63
N GLN A 48 -28.00 8.92 -8.25
CA GLN A 48 -29.14 8.13 -7.80
C GLN A 48 -29.29 6.92 -8.72
N PHE A 49 -29.49 5.77 -8.11
CA PHE A 49 -29.79 4.53 -8.80
C PHE A 49 -31.08 4.63 -9.63
N PRO A 50 -31.25 3.85 -10.71
CA PRO A 50 -32.54 3.74 -11.38
C PRO A 50 -33.54 3.10 -10.41
N VAL A 51 -34.78 3.56 -10.45
CA VAL A 51 -35.78 3.25 -9.42
C VAL A 51 -37.03 2.64 -10.04
N PHE A 52 -37.37 1.43 -9.64
CA PHE A 52 -38.69 0.88 -9.86
C PHE A 52 -39.73 1.62 -8.99
N SER A 53 -40.98 1.67 -9.45
CA SER A 53 -42.07 2.31 -8.69
C SER A 53 -42.22 1.78 -7.26
N GLU A 54 -41.92 0.50 -7.06
CA GLU A 54 -41.97 -0.17 -5.76
C GLU A 54 -40.81 0.25 -4.84
N CYS A 55 -39.74 0.79 -5.38
CA CYS A 55 -38.51 1.18 -4.67
C CYS A 55 -38.42 2.68 -4.40
N GLU A 56 -39.45 3.48 -4.67
CA GLU A 56 -39.41 4.95 -4.53
C GLU A 56 -39.12 5.44 -3.12
N ASN A 57 -39.52 4.66 -2.10
CA ASN A 57 -39.32 4.99 -0.71
C ASN A 57 -37.96 4.53 -0.14
N ALA A 58 -37.13 3.84 -0.94
CA ALA A 58 -35.84 3.38 -0.53
C ALA A 58 -34.79 4.48 -0.73
N ILE A 59 -33.84 4.65 0.19
CA ILE A 59 -32.82 5.70 0.16
C ILE A 59 -31.42 5.07 0.25
N GLY A 60 -30.49 5.56 -0.58
CA GLY A 60 -29.09 5.16 -0.57
C GLY A 60 -28.88 3.67 -0.91
N LYS A 61 -28.16 2.92 -0.07
CA LYS A 61 -27.87 1.48 -0.28
C LYS A 61 -29.12 0.60 -0.35
N GLN A 62 -30.22 1.02 0.26
CA GLN A 62 -31.50 0.29 0.18
C GLN A 62 -32.12 0.38 -1.22
N GLN A 63 -31.87 1.46 -1.95
CA GLN A 63 -32.34 1.65 -3.31
C GLN A 63 -31.68 0.67 -4.29
N GLU A 64 -30.37 0.48 -4.15
CA GLU A 64 -29.61 -0.52 -4.92
C GLU A 64 -30.10 -1.94 -4.63
N SER A 65 -30.23 -2.28 -3.36
CA SER A 65 -30.74 -3.60 -2.96
C SER A 65 -32.15 -3.87 -3.48
N CYS A 66 -33.03 -2.87 -3.38
CA CYS A 66 -34.40 -2.96 -3.90
C CYS A 66 -34.40 -3.17 -5.43
N PHE A 67 -33.58 -2.39 -6.16
CA PHE A 67 -33.46 -2.53 -7.61
C PHE A 67 -33.08 -3.95 -8.05
N TYR A 68 -32.04 -4.53 -7.46
CA TYR A 68 -31.61 -5.89 -7.79
C TYR A 68 -32.64 -6.94 -7.36
N THR A 69 -33.25 -6.79 -6.20
CA THR A 69 -34.29 -7.73 -5.72
C THR A 69 -35.50 -7.71 -6.64
N THR A 70 -35.94 -6.53 -7.10
CA THR A 70 -37.09 -6.41 -8.01
C THR A 70 -36.79 -7.06 -9.35
N ILE A 71 -35.60 -6.87 -9.92
CA ILE A 71 -35.19 -7.56 -11.16
C ILE A 71 -35.13 -9.07 -10.96
N GLN A 72 -34.54 -9.55 -9.86
CA GLN A 72 -34.46 -10.99 -9.58
C GLN A 72 -35.84 -11.63 -9.44
N ASN A 73 -36.77 -10.95 -8.74
CA ASN A 73 -38.15 -11.40 -8.62
C ASN A 73 -38.85 -11.42 -9.98
N TYR A 74 -38.61 -10.41 -10.81
CA TYR A 74 -39.18 -10.36 -12.15
C TYR A 74 -38.70 -11.53 -13.02
N PHE A 75 -37.41 -11.82 -12.99
CA PHE A 75 -36.81 -12.95 -13.67
C PHE A 75 -37.36 -14.27 -13.12
N TYR A 76 -37.44 -14.45 -11.82
CA TYR A 76 -37.97 -15.65 -11.20
C TYR A 76 -39.41 -15.97 -11.68
N ASN A 77 -40.25 -14.94 -11.79
CA ASN A 77 -41.64 -15.09 -12.17
C ASN A 77 -41.85 -15.22 -13.67
N ASN A 78 -40.99 -14.70 -14.53
CA ASN A 78 -41.23 -14.58 -15.97
C ASN A 78 -40.26 -15.40 -16.85
N TYR A 79 -39.13 -15.88 -16.29
CA TYR A 79 -38.15 -16.66 -17.01
C TYR A 79 -38.59 -18.12 -17.10
N LYS A 80 -38.70 -18.64 -18.32
CA LYS A 80 -39.08 -20.04 -18.57
C LYS A 80 -37.87 -20.83 -19.05
N VAL A 81 -37.40 -21.77 -18.23
CA VAL A 81 -36.32 -22.65 -18.64
C VAL A 81 -36.85 -23.50 -19.84
N PRO A 82 -36.12 -23.57 -20.97
CA PRO A 82 -36.52 -24.39 -22.10
C PRO A 82 -36.76 -25.86 -21.73
N GLN A 83 -37.82 -26.44 -22.24
CA GLN A 83 -38.27 -27.78 -21.86
C GLN A 83 -37.19 -28.86 -22.06
N GLU A 84 -36.41 -28.75 -23.16
CA GLU A 84 -35.29 -29.67 -23.47
C GLU A 84 -34.24 -29.69 -22.35
N LEU A 85 -33.99 -28.53 -21.70
CA LEU A 85 -33.01 -28.40 -20.62
C LEU A 85 -33.62 -28.80 -19.27
N GLN A 86 -34.93 -28.67 -19.11
CA GLN A 86 -35.63 -29.17 -17.90
C GLN A 86 -35.58 -30.68 -17.84
N GLU A 87 -35.87 -31.38 -18.99
CA GLU A 87 -35.84 -32.84 -19.10
C GLU A 87 -34.44 -33.41 -18.85
N GLN A 88 -33.39 -32.64 -19.18
CA GLN A 88 -31.99 -33.01 -18.94
C GLN A 88 -31.50 -32.68 -17.52
N ASN A 89 -32.35 -32.13 -16.64
CA ASN A 89 -31.96 -31.63 -15.32
C ASN A 89 -30.75 -30.68 -15.36
N PHE A 90 -30.70 -29.82 -16.38
CA PHE A 90 -29.58 -28.90 -16.59
C PHE A 90 -29.40 -27.98 -15.41
N LYS A 91 -28.13 -27.85 -14.96
CA LYS A 91 -27.70 -26.89 -13.92
C LYS A 91 -26.66 -25.96 -14.51
N GLY A 92 -26.90 -24.67 -14.40
CA GLY A 92 -26.00 -23.70 -14.97
C GLY A 92 -26.35 -22.28 -14.55
N THR A 93 -25.70 -21.30 -15.21
CA THR A 93 -25.88 -19.88 -14.93
C THR A 93 -26.00 -19.12 -16.24
N VAL A 94 -26.91 -18.16 -16.28
CA VAL A 94 -26.98 -17.11 -17.30
C VAL A 94 -26.49 -15.81 -16.69
N ILE A 95 -25.54 -15.13 -17.34
CA ILE A 95 -25.06 -13.80 -16.95
C ILE A 95 -25.52 -12.82 -18.01
N ALA A 96 -26.26 -11.80 -17.61
CA ALA A 96 -26.67 -10.72 -18.51
C ALA A 96 -26.09 -9.40 -18.07
N VAL A 97 -25.48 -8.68 -19.02
CA VAL A 97 -25.04 -7.29 -18.86
C VAL A 97 -26.02 -6.41 -19.62
N PHE A 98 -26.59 -5.45 -18.95
CA PHE A 98 -27.61 -4.57 -19.51
C PHE A 98 -27.39 -3.12 -19.08
N GLU A 99 -28.02 -2.21 -19.80
CA GLU A 99 -28.05 -0.79 -19.45
C GLU A 99 -29.50 -0.34 -19.24
N VAL A 100 -29.65 0.65 -18.37
CA VAL A 100 -30.87 1.47 -18.28
C VAL A 100 -30.56 2.81 -18.92
N ASP A 101 -31.34 3.16 -19.95
CA ASP A 101 -31.13 4.39 -20.70
C ASP A 101 -31.65 5.63 -19.96
N THR A 102 -31.40 6.82 -20.51
CA THR A 102 -31.83 8.10 -19.90
C THR A 102 -33.32 8.31 -19.82
N ILE A 103 -34.12 7.45 -20.44
CA ILE A 103 -35.58 7.48 -20.39
C ILE A 103 -36.15 6.29 -19.61
N GLY A 104 -35.30 5.42 -19.07
CA GLY A 104 -35.67 4.33 -18.17
C GLY A 104 -35.99 2.99 -18.84
N ASN A 105 -35.61 2.78 -20.09
CA ASN A 105 -35.76 1.49 -20.76
C ASN A 105 -34.55 0.60 -20.50
N PHE A 106 -34.78 -0.71 -20.44
CA PHE A 106 -33.74 -1.72 -20.33
C PHE A 106 -33.26 -2.12 -21.72
N LYS A 107 -31.94 -2.22 -21.89
CA LYS A 107 -31.32 -2.70 -23.11
C LYS A 107 -30.21 -3.70 -22.76
N VAL A 108 -30.33 -4.93 -23.26
CA VAL A 108 -29.29 -5.94 -23.08
C VAL A 108 -28.09 -5.60 -23.95
N ILE A 109 -26.91 -5.57 -23.36
CA ILE A 109 -25.63 -5.35 -24.04
C ILE A 109 -25.01 -6.70 -24.41
N TYR A 110 -25.04 -7.65 -23.48
CA TYR A 110 -24.42 -8.96 -23.66
C TYR A 110 -25.09 -9.98 -22.74
N THR A 111 -25.28 -11.20 -23.26
CA THR A 111 -25.76 -12.33 -22.49
C THR A 111 -24.85 -13.54 -22.72
N ASP A 112 -24.39 -14.15 -21.61
CA ASP A 112 -23.60 -15.37 -21.62
C ASP A 112 -24.36 -16.53 -20.96
N ALA A 113 -24.41 -17.66 -21.64
CA ALA A 113 -24.99 -18.90 -21.14
C ALA A 113 -24.47 -20.07 -21.95
N ALA A 114 -24.52 -21.27 -21.36
CA ALA A 114 -24.08 -22.51 -22.02
C ALA A 114 -24.94 -22.89 -23.25
N HIS A 115 -26.21 -22.47 -23.28
CA HIS A 115 -27.14 -22.76 -24.38
C HIS A 115 -27.75 -21.47 -24.92
N GLU A 116 -27.87 -21.41 -26.25
CA GLU A 116 -28.41 -20.24 -26.95
C GLU A 116 -29.92 -20.02 -26.62
N SER A 117 -30.67 -21.08 -26.35
CA SER A 117 -32.06 -20.99 -25.90
C SER A 117 -32.23 -20.26 -24.57
N LEU A 118 -31.25 -20.39 -23.64
CA LEU A 118 -31.25 -19.68 -22.39
C LEU A 118 -30.98 -18.18 -22.58
N LYS A 119 -30.09 -17.82 -23.53
CA LYS A 119 -29.80 -16.41 -23.87
C LYS A 119 -31.04 -15.73 -24.48
N LYS A 120 -31.71 -16.41 -25.42
CA LYS A 120 -32.93 -15.90 -26.04
C LYS A 120 -34.03 -15.63 -25.02
N GLU A 121 -34.19 -16.54 -24.07
CA GLU A 121 -35.19 -16.38 -23.02
C GLU A 121 -34.83 -15.24 -22.05
N ALA A 122 -33.56 -15.09 -21.70
CA ALA A 122 -33.10 -13.95 -20.88
C ALA A 122 -33.40 -12.63 -21.59
N ASN A 123 -33.06 -12.52 -22.86
CA ASN A 123 -33.31 -11.31 -23.64
C ASN A 123 -34.82 -10.99 -23.72
N ARG A 124 -35.66 -11.99 -23.93
CA ARG A 124 -37.12 -11.85 -23.93
C ARG A 124 -37.65 -11.28 -22.60
N VAL A 125 -37.12 -11.78 -21.48
CA VAL A 125 -37.51 -11.26 -20.15
C VAL A 125 -37.05 -9.81 -19.95
N PHE A 126 -35.87 -9.44 -20.41
CA PHE A 126 -35.41 -8.03 -20.34
C PHE A 126 -36.26 -7.10 -21.20
N GLU A 127 -36.68 -7.54 -22.40
CA GLU A 127 -37.57 -6.76 -23.29
C GLU A 127 -38.97 -6.57 -22.68
N SER A 128 -39.38 -7.44 -21.76
CA SER A 128 -40.67 -7.36 -21.08
C SER A 128 -40.65 -6.57 -19.78
N LEU A 129 -39.46 -6.10 -19.32
CA LEU A 129 -39.34 -5.29 -18.10
C LEU A 129 -40.07 -3.95 -18.24
N PRO A 130 -40.78 -3.51 -17.20
CA PRO A 130 -41.45 -2.22 -17.22
C PRO A 130 -40.43 -1.07 -17.25
N LYS A 131 -40.83 0.03 -17.86
CA LYS A 131 -40.05 1.26 -17.84
C LYS A 131 -39.93 1.80 -16.40
N ILE A 132 -38.73 2.26 -16.02
CA ILE A 132 -38.44 2.73 -14.67
C ILE A 132 -37.90 4.17 -14.69
N LYS A 133 -37.78 4.80 -13.52
CA LYS A 133 -37.08 6.09 -13.41
C LYS A 133 -35.58 5.86 -13.68
N PRO A 134 -34.96 6.58 -14.62
CA PRO A 134 -33.53 6.39 -14.92
C PRO A 134 -32.65 6.85 -13.76
N ALA A 135 -31.42 6.37 -13.76
CA ALA A 135 -30.40 6.90 -12.87
C ALA A 135 -30.16 8.40 -13.14
N THR A 136 -29.76 9.12 -12.11
CA THR A 136 -29.40 10.54 -12.28
C THR A 136 -28.00 10.80 -11.73
N TYR A 137 -27.28 11.66 -12.43
CA TYR A 137 -26.01 12.22 -11.98
C TYR A 137 -26.14 13.73 -11.86
N SER A 138 -25.98 14.26 -10.66
CA SER A 138 -26.22 15.69 -10.37
C SER A 138 -27.60 16.19 -10.86
N GLY A 139 -28.63 15.35 -10.69
CA GLY A 139 -30.02 15.65 -11.06
C GLY A 139 -30.35 15.53 -12.56
N LYS A 140 -29.38 15.11 -13.41
CA LYS A 140 -29.61 14.87 -14.84
C LYS A 140 -29.68 13.37 -15.12
N PRO A 141 -30.69 12.88 -15.89
CA PRO A 141 -30.78 11.48 -16.29
C PRO A 141 -29.49 11.00 -16.99
N THR A 142 -29.02 9.85 -16.60
CA THR A 142 -27.78 9.25 -17.14
C THR A 142 -27.96 7.77 -17.45
N TYR A 143 -27.11 7.24 -18.32
CA TYR A 143 -27.02 5.80 -18.58
C TYR A 143 -26.35 5.08 -17.43
N SER A 144 -26.90 3.93 -17.04
CA SER A 144 -26.30 3.09 -16.02
C SER A 144 -26.22 1.65 -16.50
N LYS A 145 -25.07 0.99 -16.26
CA LYS A 145 -24.82 -0.39 -16.68
C LYS A 145 -24.79 -1.32 -15.48
N PHE A 146 -25.44 -2.46 -15.65
CA PHE A 146 -25.60 -3.46 -14.60
C PHE A 146 -25.32 -4.86 -15.12
N SER A 147 -25.08 -5.78 -14.20
CA SER A 147 -25.03 -7.20 -14.51
C SER A 147 -25.90 -7.99 -13.53
N ILE A 148 -26.55 -9.03 -14.03
CA ILE A 148 -27.34 -9.95 -13.21
C ILE A 148 -26.93 -11.38 -13.50
N LYS A 149 -26.94 -12.20 -12.46
CA LYS A 149 -26.70 -13.65 -12.53
C LYS A 149 -27.98 -14.39 -12.24
N ILE A 150 -28.41 -15.25 -13.18
CA ILE A 150 -29.61 -16.06 -13.08
C ILE A 150 -29.16 -17.53 -12.99
N ASN A 151 -29.43 -18.18 -11.87
CA ASN A 151 -29.09 -19.57 -11.66
C ASN A 151 -30.22 -20.50 -12.19
N ILE A 152 -29.84 -21.60 -12.80
CA ILE A 152 -30.76 -22.63 -13.29
C ILE A 152 -30.44 -23.95 -12.56
N PRO A 153 -31.42 -24.57 -11.89
CA PRO A 153 -32.81 -24.16 -11.75
C PRO A 153 -33.00 -22.83 -11.03
N LEU A 154 -34.08 -22.11 -11.35
CA LEU A 154 -34.39 -20.82 -10.75
C LEU A 154 -34.56 -20.98 -9.24
N ILE A 155 -33.87 -20.18 -8.51
CA ILE A 155 -33.95 -20.12 -7.05
C ILE A 155 -34.81 -18.90 -6.73
N ALA A 156 -35.84 -19.07 -5.90
CA ALA A 156 -36.64 -17.97 -5.44
C ALA A 156 -35.75 -16.95 -4.72
N PRO A 157 -35.78 -15.66 -5.08
CA PRO A 157 -35.09 -14.64 -4.33
C PRO A 157 -35.61 -14.70 -2.89
N ASN A 158 -34.71 -14.82 -1.92
CA ASN A 158 -35.08 -14.76 -0.53
C ASN A 158 -35.86 -13.46 -0.31
N THR A 159 -37.09 -13.57 0.11
CA THR A 159 -37.90 -12.41 0.48
C THR A 159 -37.15 -11.64 1.56
N GLN A 160 -37.26 -10.30 1.56
CA GLN A 160 -36.63 -9.44 2.56
C GLN A 160 -36.86 -9.90 4.02
N GLU A 161 -37.88 -10.72 4.26
CA GLU A 161 -38.14 -11.35 5.57
C GLU A 161 -37.04 -12.32 6.00
N ASP A 162 -36.36 -13.05 5.09
CA ASP A 162 -35.32 -14.01 5.49
C ASP A 162 -33.99 -13.32 5.83
N LEU A 163 -33.66 -12.22 5.17
CA LEU A 163 -32.50 -11.42 5.54
C LEU A 163 -32.77 -10.60 6.81
N ALA A 164 -33.94 -9.96 6.90
CA ALA A 164 -34.37 -9.26 8.12
C ALA A 164 -34.54 -10.24 9.29
N THR A 165 -35.07 -11.46 9.04
CA THR A 165 -35.27 -12.49 10.09
C THR A 165 -33.94 -13.14 10.49
N LYS A 166 -32.99 -13.27 9.59
CA LYS A 166 -31.63 -13.77 9.90
C LYS A 166 -30.83 -12.74 10.71
N TYR A 167 -31.00 -11.45 10.40
CA TYR A 167 -30.45 -10.36 11.19
C TYR A 167 -31.31 -10.05 12.44
N ALA A 168 -32.65 -10.23 12.40
CA ALA A 168 -33.53 -10.03 13.53
C ALA A 168 -33.48 -11.18 14.56
N LYS A 169 -33.19 -12.43 14.15
CA LYS A 169 -32.92 -13.53 15.08
C LYS A 169 -31.62 -13.38 15.84
N THR A 170 -30.73 -12.53 15.37
CA THR A 170 -29.51 -12.16 16.12
C THR A 170 -29.77 -10.98 17.07
N ASN A 171 -30.89 -10.24 16.92
CA ASN A 171 -31.16 -9.00 17.65
C ASN A 171 -32.48 -8.96 18.45
N THR A 172 -33.18 -10.10 18.64
CA THR A 172 -34.23 -10.15 19.65
C THR A 172 -33.65 -10.50 21.01
N VAL A 173 -32.80 -9.65 21.50
CA VAL A 173 -32.51 -9.57 22.93
C VAL A 173 -33.61 -8.67 23.52
N LEU A 174 -34.50 -9.25 24.31
CA LEU A 174 -35.35 -8.53 25.22
C LEU A 174 -34.51 -7.47 25.94
N ILE A 175 -34.90 -6.20 25.81
CA ILE A 175 -34.27 -5.09 26.54
C ILE A 175 -34.60 -5.33 28.03
N ASP A 176 -33.72 -6.03 28.68
CA ASP A 176 -33.63 -6.05 30.12
C ASP A 176 -32.98 -4.72 30.55
N ASN A 177 -33.76 -3.86 31.19
CA ASN A 177 -33.40 -2.49 31.58
C ASN A 177 -32.23 -2.40 32.59
N LYS A 178 -31.35 -3.40 32.65
CA LYS A 178 -30.16 -3.47 33.52
C LYS A 178 -28.87 -3.85 32.77
N LYS A 179 -28.86 -3.90 31.45
CA LYS A 179 -27.62 -4.22 30.73
C LYS A 179 -26.81 -2.94 30.56
N GLU A 180 -25.62 -2.91 31.17
CA GLU A 180 -24.61 -1.90 30.86
C GLU A 180 -24.44 -1.80 29.33
N LEU A 181 -24.51 -0.58 28.80
CA LEU A 181 -24.17 -0.30 27.42
C LEU A 181 -22.71 -0.68 27.23
N SER A 182 -22.44 -1.72 26.44
CA SER A 182 -21.10 -2.09 26.04
C SER A 182 -20.96 -1.85 24.55
N GLU A 183 -20.44 -0.70 24.19
CA GLU A 183 -20.03 -0.38 22.81
C GLU A 183 -18.93 -1.34 22.30
N TYR A 184 -18.30 -2.10 23.21
CA TYR A 184 -17.29 -3.08 22.87
C TYR A 184 -17.85 -4.41 22.36
N ASP A 185 -19.12 -4.72 22.64
CA ASP A 185 -19.77 -5.95 22.16
C ASP A 185 -20.06 -5.89 20.65
N ASP A 186 -20.10 -4.69 20.07
CA ASP A 186 -20.27 -4.47 18.64
C ASP A 186 -18.96 -4.62 17.84
N ILE A 187 -17.82 -4.74 18.52
CA ILE A 187 -16.53 -5.02 17.88
C ILE A 187 -16.48 -6.51 17.51
N VAL A 188 -16.99 -6.82 16.33
CA VAL A 188 -17.04 -8.20 15.84
C VAL A 188 -15.66 -8.66 15.40
N TYR A 189 -15.08 -9.61 16.12
CA TYR A 189 -13.91 -10.37 15.68
C TYR A 189 -14.34 -11.36 14.58
N LYS A 190 -14.26 -10.95 13.33
CA LYS A 190 -14.46 -11.86 12.20
C LYS A 190 -13.16 -12.55 11.83
N PRO A 191 -13.19 -13.83 11.42
CA PRO A 191 -12.01 -14.44 10.79
C PRO A 191 -11.55 -13.61 9.61
N PHE A 192 -10.25 -13.54 9.37
CA PHE A 192 -9.65 -12.78 8.27
C PHE A 192 -9.85 -13.52 6.94
N GLU A 193 -11.08 -13.59 6.45
CA GLU A 193 -11.47 -14.39 5.29
C GLU A 193 -11.82 -13.57 4.05
N ASN A 194 -11.96 -12.25 4.19
CA ASN A 194 -12.42 -11.44 3.06
C ASN A 194 -11.28 -11.11 2.10
N PRO A 195 -11.33 -11.61 0.82
CA PRO A 195 -10.30 -11.32 -0.18
C PRO A 195 -10.14 -9.82 -0.50
N GLN A 196 -11.16 -8.99 -0.23
CA GLN A 196 -11.10 -7.55 -0.45
C GLN A 196 -10.09 -6.85 0.45
N PHE A 197 -9.74 -7.44 1.58
CA PHE A 197 -8.75 -6.92 2.52
C PHE A 197 -7.38 -7.59 2.37
N LYS A 198 -7.10 -8.20 1.21
CA LYS A 198 -5.72 -8.62 0.91
C LYS A 198 -4.81 -7.41 1.06
N SER A 199 -3.73 -7.61 1.80
CA SER A 199 -2.78 -6.54 2.09
C SER A 199 -2.25 -5.93 0.80
N SER A 200 -2.75 -4.75 0.44
CA SER A 200 -2.17 -3.92 -0.63
C SER A 200 -0.97 -3.13 -0.13
N GLY A 201 -0.51 -3.40 1.08
CA GLY A 201 0.64 -2.77 1.71
C GLY A 201 1.95 -3.02 0.98
N ILE A 202 3.01 -2.48 1.55
CA ILE A 202 4.36 -2.67 1.03
C ILE A 202 4.90 -4.01 1.52
N VAL A 203 5.49 -4.78 0.61
CA VAL A 203 6.26 -5.98 0.96
C VAL A 203 7.61 -5.52 1.51
N PRO A 204 7.97 -5.83 2.76
CA PRO A 204 9.23 -5.39 3.36
C PRO A 204 10.43 -5.79 2.50
N PHE A 205 11.34 -4.84 2.27
CA PHE A 205 12.47 -5.07 1.37
C PHE A 205 13.54 -5.94 2.04
N SER A 206 13.86 -7.04 1.38
CA SER A 206 14.96 -7.92 1.71
C SER A 206 15.46 -8.61 0.44
N HIS A 207 16.73 -8.50 0.12
CA HIS A 207 17.31 -9.17 -1.06
C HIS A 207 17.05 -10.68 -1.06
N GLN A 208 17.06 -11.32 0.09
CA GLN A 208 16.79 -12.75 0.21
C GLN A 208 15.36 -13.11 -0.18
N ASN A 209 14.37 -12.38 0.36
CA ASN A 209 12.97 -12.64 0.07
C ASN A 209 12.60 -12.24 -1.36
N TYR A 210 13.16 -11.13 -1.84
CA TYR A 210 12.87 -10.61 -3.17
C TYR A 210 13.44 -11.49 -4.29
N GLY A 211 14.46 -12.28 -4.03
CA GLY A 211 14.99 -13.24 -5.00
C GLY A 211 13.92 -14.23 -5.51
N VAL A 212 12.99 -14.65 -4.65
CA VAL A 212 11.86 -15.51 -5.04
C VAL A 212 10.88 -14.77 -5.94
N PHE A 213 10.54 -13.53 -5.60
CA PHE A 213 9.63 -12.71 -6.40
C PHE A 213 10.24 -12.32 -7.73
N ASP A 214 11.50 -11.89 -7.71
CA ASP A 214 12.22 -11.45 -8.91
C ASP A 214 12.32 -12.57 -9.95
N ALA A 215 12.48 -13.82 -9.55
CA ALA A 215 12.49 -14.97 -10.46
C ALA A 215 11.18 -15.10 -11.25
N LEU A 216 10.04 -14.91 -10.61
CA LEU A 216 8.72 -14.98 -11.24
C LEU A 216 8.37 -13.69 -12.01
N MET A 217 8.71 -12.55 -11.46
CA MET A 217 8.43 -11.25 -12.07
C MET A 217 9.29 -10.97 -13.30
N ASN A 218 10.46 -11.61 -13.42
CA ASN A 218 11.38 -11.42 -14.54
C ASN A 218 11.20 -12.40 -15.72
N GLN A 219 10.09 -13.15 -15.76
CA GLN A 219 9.80 -13.99 -16.91
C GLN A 219 9.60 -13.16 -18.19
N VAL A 220 9.98 -13.75 -19.32
CA VAL A 220 9.82 -13.12 -20.64
C VAL A 220 8.34 -12.86 -20.90
N GLY A 221 8.00 -11.62 -21.26
CA GLY A 221 6.62 -11.20 -21.50
C GLY A 221 5.93 -10.59 -20.27
N ALA A 222 6.48 -10.73 -19.06
CA ALA A 222 5.94 -10.05 -17.88
C ALA A 222 6.11 -8.53 -17.98
N ASN A 223 5.01 -7.78 -17.85
CA ASN A 223 5.00 -6.33 -17.86
C ASN A 223 5.06 -5.78 -16.43
N ASN A 224 6.26 -5.81 -15.85
CA ASN A 224 6.55 -5.29 -14.52
C ASN A 224 7.84 -4.47 -14.49
N HIS A 225 8.13 -3.85 -13.35
CA HIS A 225 9.22 -2.90 -13.18
C HIS A 225 10.03 -3.22 -11.91
N THR A 226 10.82 -4.30 -11.96
CA THR A 226 11.53 -4.87 -10.81
C THR A 226 12.66 -4.01 -10.26
N ALA A 227 13.12 -3.01 -11.01
CA ALA A 227 14.16 -2.12 -10.53
C ALA A 227 13.70 -1.22 -9.37
N SER A 228 12.42 -0.84 -9.29
CA SER A 228 11.90 0.06 -8.25
C SER A 228 11.38 -0.74 -7.06
N LYS A 229 12.10 -0.72 -5.94
CA LYS A 229 11.79 -1.42 -4.69
C LYS A 229 11.63 -0.44 -3.53
N PRO A 230 10.88 -0.77 -2.46
CA PRO A 230 10.12 -2.02 -2.25
C PRO A 230 8.89 -2.13 -3.15
N TYR A 231 8.47 -3.38 -3.41
CA TYR A 231 7.24 -3.68 -4.15
C TYR A 231 6.01 -3.50 -3.27
N SER A 232 4.89 -3.17 -3.87
CA SER A 232 3.61 -3.34 -3.22
C SER A 232 3.09 -4.78 -3.39
N TYR A 233 2.26 -5.22 -2.45
CA TYR A 233 1.72 -6.57 -2.46
C TYR A 233 1.00 -6.89 -3.77
N ASP A 234 0.20 -5.96 -4.28
CA ASP A 234 -0.54 -6.09 -5.53
C ASP A 234 0.35 -6.21 -6.78
N GLU A 235 1.57 -5.63 -6.77
CA GLU A 235 2.55 -5.82 -7.85
C GLU A 235 3.09 -7.25 -7.87
N VAL A 236 3.38 -7.83 -6.70
CA VAL A 236 3.92 -9.18 -6.58
C VAL A 236 2.84 -10.23 -6.76
N ALA A 237 1.64 -10.02 -6.22
CA ALA A 237 0.52 -10.97 -6.26
C ALA A 237 0.04 -11.32 -7.67
N LYS A 238 0.39 -10.52 -8.68
CA LYS A 238 0.15 -10.84 -10.09
C LYS A 238 0.94 -12.06 -10.57
N TYR A 239 2.06 -12.39 -9.93
CA TYR A 239 3.02 -13.41 -10.34
C TYR A 239 3.29 -14.46 -9.28
N TYR A 240 3.01 -14.14 -8.01
CA TYR A 240 3.29 -14.99 -6.86
C TYR A 240 2.03 -15.18 -6.03
N ASP A 241 1.59 -16.41 -5.91
CA ASP A 241 0.41 -16.76 -5.13
C ASP A 241 0.77 -16.91 -3.65
N PHE A 242 0.72 -15.80 -2.92
CA PHE A 242 0.96 -15.77 -1.49
C PHE A 242 0.05 -16.70 -0.70
N GLU A 243 -1.20 -16.87 -1.15
CA GLU A 243 -2.20 -17.65 -0.43
C GLU A 243 -1.89 -19.14 -0.49
N THR A 244 -1.62 -19.66 -1.69
CA THR A 244 -1.24 -21.06 -1.87
C THR A 244 0.07 -21.37 -1.15
N VAL A 245 1.06 -20.50 -1.24
CA VAL A 245 2.35 -20.69 -0.56
C VAL A 245 2.17 -20.66 0.95
N ASN A 246 1.43 -19.71 1.49
CA ASN A 246 1.15 -19.64 2.92
C ASN A 246 0.41 -20.89 3.41
N LYS A 247 -0.57 -21.39 2.67
CA LYS A 247 -1.28 -22.65 2.99
C LYS A 247 -0.33 -23.85 3.08
N ALA A 248 0.69 -23.91 2.22
CA ALA A 248 1.68 -24.97 2.21
C ALA A 248 2.58 -24.98 3.48
N PHE A 249 2.72 -23.84 4.16
CA PHE A 249 3.48 -23.72 5.40
C PHE A 249 2.67 -24.00 6.65
N LEU A 250 1.35 -24.11 6.56
CA LEU A 250 0.50 -24.40 7.72
C LEU A 250 0.89 -25.73 8.36
N LYS A 251 0.90 -25.76 9.69
CA LYS A 251 1.18 -26.94 10.49
C LYS A 251 -0.10 -27.48 11.11
N GLN A 252 -0.20 -28.79 11.23
CA GLN A 252 -1.32 -29.43 11.94
C GLN A 252 -1.16 -29.21 13.46
N LYS A 253 -1.56 -28.06 13.95
CA LYS A 253 -1.50 -27.64 15.34
C LYS A 253 -2.84 -27.08 15.78
N GLU A 254 -3.49 -27.78 16.74
CA GLU A 254 -4.82 -27.43 17.24
C GLU A 254 -4.78 -26.53 18.48
N SER A 255 -3.70 -26.62 19.28
CA SER A 255 -3.55 -25.79 20.47
C SER A 255 -3.47 -24.31 20.12
N TRP A 256 -3.98 -23.42 20.98
CA TRP A 256 -3.93 -21.97 20.76
C TRP A 256 -2.52 -21.47 20.45
N TRP A 257 -1.53 -21.87 21.25
CA TRP A 257 -0.13 -21.51 21.01
C TRP A 257 0.41 -22.06 19.68
N GLY A 258 0.06 -23.31 19.36
CA GLY A 258 0.49 -23.92 18.10
C GLY A 258 -0.09 -23.22 16.89
N ARG A 259 -1.37 -22.83 16.92
CA ARG A 259 -1.98 -22.06 15.83
C ARG A 259 -1.35 -20.67 15.71
N LYS A 260 -1.20 -19.93 16.82
CA LYS A 260 -0.62 -18.56 16.81
C LYS A 260 0.84 -18.50 16.39
N LEU A 261 1.62 -19.53 16.72
CA LEU A 261 3.03 -19.59 16.33
C LEU A 261 3.25 -20.01 14.87
N TRP A 262 2.34 -20.82 14.30
CA TRP A 262 2.59 -21.44 13.00
C TRP A 262 1.56 -21.12 11.92
N ASN A 263 0.33 -20.81 12.26
CA ASN A 263 -0.76 -20.80 11.29
C ASN A 263 -1.51 -19.48 11.21
N GLU A 264 -1.52 -18.69 12.28
CA GLU A 264 -2.37 -17.51 12.40
C GLU A 264 -1.55 -16.29 12.80
N ASN A 265 -2.05 -15.10 12.44
CA ASN A 265 -1.52 -13.88 13.03
C ASN A 265 -1.72 -13.89 14.56
N LEU A 266 -0.80 -13.30 15.32
CA LEU A 266 -0.96 -13.17 16.77
C LEU A 266 -2.25 -12.42 17.09
N VAL A 267 -2.44 -11.26 16.44
CA VAL A 267 -3.70 -10.52 16.43
C VAL A 267 -4.12 -10.29 14.99
N ALA A 268 -5.38 -10.56 14.69
CA ALA A 268 -6.01 -10.20 13.41
C ALA A 268 -7.40 -9.67 13.71
N ILE A 269 -7.66 -8.45 13.31
CA ILE A 269 -8.95 -7.78 13.48
C ILE A 269 -9.41 -7.28 12.13
N GLN A 270 -10.67 -7.54 11.81
CA GLN A 270 -11.31 -7.11 10.58
C GLN A 270 -12.71 -6.59 10.88
N GLY A 271 -12.97 -5.34 10.51
CA GLY A 271 -14.28 -4.76 10.45
C GLY A 271 -14.85 -4.75 9.02
N GLU A 272 -15.86 -3.92 8.77
CA GLU A 272 -16.42 -3.77 7.43
C GLU A 272 -15.49 -2.96 6.50
N GLU A 273 -14.84 -1.93 7.01
CA GLU A 273 -14.02 -0.99 6.25
C GLU A 273 -12.58 -0.89 6.76
N TYR A 274 -12.17 -1.74 7.69
CA TYR A 274 -10.81 -1.75 8.22
C TYR A 274 -10.34 -3.15 8.57
N TRP A 275 -9.04 -3.31 8.57
CA TRP A 275 -8.39 -4.51 9.06
C TRP A 275 -7.01 -4.17 9.59
N PHE A 276 -6.52 -4.94 10.53
CA PHE A 276 -5.11 -4.94 10.89
C PHE A 276 -4.67 -6.29 11.46
N THR A 277 -3.38 -6.54 11.31
CA THR A 277 -2.69 -7.70 11.88
C THR A 277 -1.50 -7.24 12.69
N LEU A 278 -1.19 -7.93 13.77
CA LEU A 278 0.00 -7.73 14.57
C LEU A 278 0.70 -9.06 14.74
N ASN A 279 2.01 -9.07 14.46
CA ASN A 279 2.87 -10.24 14.62
C ASN A 279 4.19 -9.87 15.30
N PRO A 280 4.71 -10.75 16.17
CA PRO A 280 6.08 -10.64 16.66
C PRO A 280 7.07 -11.03 15.56
N ILE A 281 8.26 -10.45 15.62
CA ILE A 281 9.38 -10.77 14.73
C ILE A 281 10.55 -11.23 15.59
N PHE A 282 11.13 -12.35 15.20
CA PHE A 282 12.35 -12.89 15.79
C PHE A 282 13.31 -13.29 14.67
N ASP A 283 14.56 -12.80 14.74
CA ASP A 283 15.64 -13.20 13.83
C ASP A 283 16.89 -13.44 14.68
N PHE A 284 17.23 -14.72 14.85
CA PHE A 284 18.41 -15.15 15.59
C PHE A 284 19.39 -15.78 14.61
N ARG A 285 20.57 -15.19 14.53
CA ARG A 285 21.66 -15.67 13.69
C ARG A 285 22.87 -15.94 14.57
N VAL A 286 23.56 -17.03 14.28
CA VAL A 286 24.85 -17.39 14.88
C VAL A 286 25.82 -17.76 13.78
N GLY A 287 27.06 -17.39 13.94
CA GLY A 287 28.12 -17.68 12.98
C GLY A 287 29.48 -17.64 13.66
N LYS A 288 30.52 -17.84 12.86
CA LYS A 288 31.90 -17.75 13.31
C LYS A 288 32.72 -17.02 12.27
N ASP A 289 33.54 -16.08 12.71
CA ASP A 289 34.60 -15.49 11.95
C ASP A 289 35.90 -16.20 12.36
N THR A 290 36.51 -16.93 11.42
CA THR A 290 37.70 -17.73 11.71
C THR A 290 38.96 -16.90 11.83
N GLU A 291 38.93 -15.67 11.34
CA GLU A 291 40.05 -14.71 11.40
C GLU A 291 39.97 -13.81 12.64
N SER A 292 38.86 -13.84 13.37
CA SER A 292 38.64 -13.02 14.54
C SER A 292 39.05 -13.72 15.82
N GLU A 293 39.58 -12.96 16.78
CA GLU A 293 39.78 -13.41 18.18
C GLU A 293 38.44 -13.65 18.90
N ALA A 294 37.34 -13.09 18.41
CA ALA A 294 36.02 -13.32 18.98
C ALA A 294 35.55 -14.75 18.72
N SER A 295 34.95 -15.38 19.72
CA SER A 295 34.54 -16.77 19.65
C SER A 295 33.41 -17.03 18.65
N ASN A 296 32.53 -16.06 18.39
CA ASN A 296 31.39 -16.20 17.48
C ASN A 296 30.84 -14.84 17.05
N THR A 297 30.17 -14.83 15.93
CA THR A 297 29.29 -13.75 15.49
C THR A 297 27.84 -14.09 15.85
N PHE A 298 27.02 -13.08 16.09
CA PHE A 298 25.60 -13.28 16.33
C PHE A 298 24.79 -12.05 15.93
N VAL A 299 23.53 -12.25 15.64
CA VAL A 299 22.50 -11.20 15.59
C VAL A 299 21.28 -11.72 16.32
N ASN A 300 20.77 -10.91 17.24
CA ASN A 300 19.57 -11.19 18.03
C ASN A 300 18.61 -10.03 17.82
N THR A 301 17.63 -10.22 16.94
CA THR A 301 16.60 -9.24 16.63
C THR A 301 15.27 -9.65 17.21
N ARG A 302 14.61 -8.71 17.87
CA ARG A 302 13.26 -8.86 18.42
C ARG A 302 12.44 -7.66 17.98
N GLY A 303 11.21 -7.89 17.57
CA GLY A 303 10.39 -6.82 17.08
C GLY A 303 8.93 -7.16 16.91
N LEU A 304 8.20 -6.18 16.42
CA LEU A 304 6.79 -6.30 16.09
C LEU A 304 6.55 -5.70 14.70
N ILE A 305 5.63 -6.29 13.97
CA ILE A 305 5.11 -5.74 12.73
C ILE A 305 3.58 -5.63 12.82
N VAL A 306 3.07 -4.48 12.40
CA VAL A 306 1.65 -4.22 12.24
C VAL A 306 1.40 -3.89 10.78
N ASN A 307 0.43 -4.58 10.17
CA ASN A 307 -0.07 -4.27 8.85
C ASN A 307 -1.56 -3.98 8.95
N GLY A 308 -2.05 -3.04 8.16
CA GLY A 308 -3.46 -2.72 8.19
C GLY A 308 -3.92 -1.96 6.96
N GLY A 309 -5.24 -1.77 6.88
CA GLY A 309 -5.87 -1.00 5.83
C GLY A 309 -7.16 -0.36 6.30
N LEU A 310 -7.49 0.76 5.68
CA LEU A 310 -8.73 1.50 5.85
C LEU A 310 -9.39 1.64 4.47
N GLY A 311 -10.60 1.10 4.33
CA GLY A 311 -11.23 0.93 3.03
C GLY A 311 -10.38 0.07 2.10
N THR A 312 -10.49 0.29 0.80
CA THR A 312 -9.76 -0.44 -0.25
C THR A 312 -8.53 0.31 -0.77
N GLN A 313 -8.35 1.56 -0.37
CA GLN A 313 -7.37 2.48 -0.96
C GLN A 313 -6.20 2.81 -0.05
N LEU A 314 -6.38 2.77 1.27
CA LEU A 314 -5.36 3.14 2.22
C LEU A 314 -4.86 1.92 2.97
N THR A 315 -3.54 1.71 2.93
CA THR A 315 -2.87 0.65 3.70
C THR A 315 -1.67 1.22 4.43
N PHE A 316 -1.33 0.58 5.53
CA PHE A 316 -0.16 0.95 6.32
C PHE A 316 0.58 -0.30 6.80
N THR A 317 1.89 -0.14 6.92
CA THR A 317 2.78 -1.12 7.54
C THR A 317 3.70 -0.37 8.48
N THR A 318 3.87 -0.87 9.69
CA THR A 318 4.86 -0.35 10.63
C THR A 318 5.55 -1.50 11.34
N SER A 319 6.84 -1.38 11.52
CA SER A 319 7.65 -2.35 12.24
C SER A 319 8.68 -1.65 13.12
N ILE A 320 8.91 -2.23 14.26
CA ILE A 320 9.97 -1.81 15.18
C ILE A 320 10.79 -3.03 15.54
N TYR A 321 12.10 -2.90 15.47
CA TYR A 321 13.07 -3.94 15.80
C TYR A 321 14.07 -3.41 16.81
N GLU A 322 14.43 -4.24 17.75
CA GLU A 322 15.54 -4.03 18.62
C GLU A 322 16.53 -5.18 18.43
N SER A 323 17.76 -4.82 18.10
CA SER A 323 18.76 -5.79 17.67
C SER A 323 20.05 -5.61 18.40
N GLN A 324 20.66 -6.74 18.76
CA GLN A 324 22.02 -6.81 19.26
C GLN A 324 22.83 -7.72 18.36
N GLY A 325 24.03 -7.31 17.97
CA GLY A 325 24.83 -8.08 17.05
C GLY A 325 26.32 -7.88 17.19
N ARG A 326 27.07 -8.94 16.97
CA ARG A 326 28.51 -8.97 16.72
C ARG A 326 28.71 -9.45 15.31
N PHE A 327 29.32 -8.63 14.49
CA PHE A 327 29.58 -8.95 13.09
C PHE A 327 31.03 -9.46 12.92
N ALA A 328 31.38 -9.87 11.71
CA ALA A 328 32.77 -10.19 11.37
C ALA A 328 33.68 -8.97 11.52
N ASP A 329 34.96 -9.18 11.83
CA ASP A 329 35.90 -8.11 12.17
C ASP A 329 36.03 -7.05 11.06
N TYR A 330 36.07 -7.46 9.79
CA TYR A 330 36.13 -6.53 8.68
C TYR A 330 34.91 -5.60 8.63
N TYR A 331 33.74 -6.11 9.00
CA TYR A 331 32.50 -5.34 9.01
C TYR A 331 32.45 -4.38 10.18
N ASN A 332 32.88 -4.81 11.37
CA ASN A 332 33.01 -3.98 12.54
C ASN A 332 34.03 -2.86 12.32
N ALA A 333 35.18 -3.17 11.72
CA ALA A 333 36.21 -2.19 11.38
C ALA A 333 35.67 -1.13 10.40
N TYR A 334 34.90 -1.55 9.38
CA TYR A 334 34.25 -0.63 8.46
C TYR A 334 33.22 0.27 9.18
N ALA A 335 32.38 -0.31 10.02
CA ALA A 335 31.36 0.45 10.76
C ALA A 335 31.99 1.50 11.69
N GLU A 336 33.13 1.20 12.31
CA GLU A 336 33.90 2.14 13.13
C GLU A 336 34.63 3.21 12.28
N SER A 337 35.10 2.84 11.08
CA SER A 337 35.85 3.77 10.21
C SER A 337 35.02 4.93 9.67
N ILE A 338 33.69 4.72 9.54
CA ILE A 338 32.75 5.75 9.08
C ILE A 338 32.04 6.46 10.24
N ARG A 339 32.48 6.25 11.46
CA ARG A 339 31.96 6.91 12.65
C ARG A 339 32.30 8.40 12.63
N PRO A 340 31.29 9.29 12.81
CA PRO A 340 31.56 10.71 12.90
C PRO A 340 32.28 11.08 14.21
N SER A 341 33.11 12.09 14.15
CA SER A 341 33.83 12.63 15.32
C SER A 341 32.86 13.10 16.39
N GLY A 342 33.05 12.63 17.62
CA GLY A 342 32.19 12.99 18.77
C GLY A 342 30.79 12.35 18.74
N GLY A 343 30.47 11.55 17.74
CA GLY A 343 29.19 10.86 17.61
C GLY A 343 29.11 9.51 18.31
N ASN A 344 28.00 8.84 18.18
CA ASN A 344 27.80 7.46 18.61
C ASN A 344 28.76 6.51 17.86
N PRO A 345 29.07 5.37 18.47
CA PRO A 345 30.29 4.63 18.15
C PRO A 345 30.36 4.05 16.77
N ALA A 346 29.28 3.69 16.12
CA ALA A 346 29.37 3.05 14.80
C ALA A 346 28.21 3.43 13.89
N ILE A 347 28.44 3.31 12.59
CA ILE A 347 27.40 3.38 11.57
C ILE A 347 27.39 2.07 10.80
N ILE A 348 26.35 1.27 11.04
CA ILE A 348 26.18 -0.03 10.37
C ILE A 348 25.44 0.21 9.05
N PRO A 349 26.03 -0.15 7.90
CA PRO A 349 25.40 0.04 6.60
C PRO A 349 24.02 -0.63 6.50
N GLY A 350 23.04 0.12 6.00
CA GLY A 350 21.65 -0.33 5.89
C GLY A 350 20.85 -0.33 7.21
N ILE A 351 21.49 -0.07 8.34
CA ILE A 351 20.88 -0.04 9.66
C ILE A 351 20.92 1.39 10.22
N GLY A 352 22.10 1.99 10.28
CA GLY A 352 22.30 3.34 10.79
C GLY A 352 23.18 3.38 12.02
N ILE A 353 22.90 4.35 12.90
CA ILE A 353 23.70 4.60 14.10
C ILE A 353 23.47 3.46 15.09
N ALA A 354 24.57 2.90 15.60
CA ALA A 354 24.60 1.84 16.58
C ALA A 354 25.37 2.27 17.81
N LYS A 355 24.90 1.81 18.98
CA LYS A 355 25.62 1.95 20.25
C LYS A 355 26.51 0.73 20.46
N ARG A 356 27.66 0.91 21.11
CA ARG A 356 28.46 -0.24 21.56
C ARG A 356 27.70 -1.03 22.63
N PHE A 357 27.75 -2.34 22.48
CA PHE A 357 27.21 -3.32 23.41
C PHE A 357 28.30 -4.30 23.79
N LYS A 358 28.62 -4.34 25.09
CA LYS A 358 29.79 -5.07 25.58
C LYS A 358 31.09 -4.53 24.92
N GLU A 359 32.05 -5.38 24.68
CA GLU A 359 33.36 -4.98 24.16
C GLU A 359 33.40 -4.88 22.63
N ASP A 360 32.66 -5.77 21.94
CA ASP A 360 32.82 -6.02 20.51
C ASP A 360 31.49 -6.23 19.75
N ALA A 361 30.40 -5.81 20.35
CA ALA A 361 29.06 -5.91 19.75
C ALA A 361 28.38 -4.55 19.70
N TYR A 362 27.25 -4.51 19.00
CA TYR A 362 26.45 -3.31 18.79
C TYR A 362 25.00 -3.55 19.20
N ASP A 363 24.39 -2.50 19.70
CA ASP A 363 22.96 -2.41 20.00
C ASP A 363 22.35 -1.36 19.09
N PHE A 364 21.34 -1.74 18.31
CA PHE A 364 20.75 -0.90 17.26
C PHE A 364 19.25 -1.12 17.13
N PRO A 365 18.45 -0.08 17.38
CA PRO A 365 17.04 -0.06 17.06
C PRO A 365 16.84 0.22 15.56
N LEU A 366 15.81 -0.35 14.97
CA LEU A 366 15.37 -0.04 13.62
C LEU A 366 13.84 0.10 13.62
N ALA A 367 13.35 1.17 13.06
CA ALA A 367 11.93 1.37 12.81
C ALA A 367 11.71 1.62 11.32
N GLU A 368 10.70 0.99 10.74
CA GLU A 368 10.26 1.26 9.38
C GLU A 368 8.74 1.40 9.37
N ALA A 369 8.24 2.36 8.63
CA ALA A 369 6.81 2.61 8.50
C ALA A 369 6.47 3.10 7.09
N ASN A 370 5.31 2.72 6.60
CA ASN A 370 4.80 3.18 5.31
C ASN A 370 3.28 3.30 5.37
N ILE A 371 2.77 4.40 4.85
CA ILE A 371 1.37 4.60 4.54
C ILE A 371 1.27 4.71 3.03
N LYS A 372 0.48 3.85 2.41
CA LYS A 372 0.22 3.84 0.97
C LYS A 372 -1.23 4.23 0.72
N TYR A 373 -1.43 5.24 -0.11
CA TYR A 373 -2.75 5.64 -0.60
C TYR A 373 -2.82 5.46 -2.10
N GLN A 374 -3.81 4.71 -2.58
CA GLN A 374 -3.98 4.35 -3.98
C GLN A 374 -5.32 4.88 -4.52
N PRO A 375 -5.37 6.18 -4.91
CA PRO A 375 -6.58 6.81 -5.40
C PRO A 375 -7.07 6.22 -6.73
N SER A 376 -6.18 5.59 -7.50
CA SER A 376 -6.51 4.96 -8.77
C SER A 376 -5.59 3.78 -9.08
N LYS A 377 -5.95 2.98 -10.09
CA LYS A 377 -5.09 1.89 -10.60
C LYS A 377 -3.77 2.37 -11.21
N PHE A 378 -3.64 3.66 -11.48
CA PHE A 378 -2.45 4.23 -12.12
C PHE A 378 -1.48 4.85 -11.14
N VAL A 379 -1.97 5.39 -10.03
CA VAL A 379 -1.20 6.22 -9.11
C VAL A 379 -1.28 5.65 -7.70
N ASN A 380 -0.13 5.49 -7.05
CA ASN A 380 -0.05 5.32 -5.62
C ASN A 380 0.89 6.34 -4.98
N LEU A 381 0.48 6.84 -3.84
CA LEU A 381 1.22 7.78 -3.01
C LEU A 381 1.69 7.04 -1.77
N GLN A 382 2.93 7.28 -1.37
CA GLN A 382 3.51 6.66 -0.19
C GLN A 382 4.18 7.72 0.68
N LEU A 383 3.84 7.73 1.94
CA LEU A 383 4.56 8.45 2.97
C LEU A 383 5.22 7.40 3.87
N GLY A 384 6.53 7.42 3.98
CA GLY A 384 7.23 6.38 4.71
C GLY A 384 8.47 6.85 5.44
N TYR A 385 8.90 6.00 6.35
CA TYR A 385 10.21 6.01 6.97
C TYR A 385 10.83 4.63 6.71
N GLY A 386 11.89 4.56 5.92
CA GLY A 386 12.45 3.29 5.47
C GLY A 386 13.48 3.49 4.37
N ARG A 387 13.76 2.43 3.64
CA ARG A 387 14.76 2.41 2.58
C ARG A 387 14.11 2.18 1.22
N ASN A 388 14.67 2.79 0.18
CA ASN A 388 14.31 2.58 -1.20
C ASN A 388 15.52 2.07 -1.97
N PHE A 389 15.28 1.27 -3.00
CA PHE A 389 16.33 0.70 -3.83
C PHE A 389 15.92 0.78 -5.30
N LEU A 390 16.83 1.23 -6.15
CA LEU A 390 16.64 1.30 -7.59
C LEU A 390 17.69 0.44 -8.30
N GLY A 391 17.31 -0.75 -8.69
CA GLY A 391 18.19 -1.67 -9.39
C GLY A 391 17.63 -3.09 -9.48
N ASP A 392 18.17 -3.88 -10.42
CA ASP A 392 17.82 -5.29 -10.61
C ASP A 392 18.84 -6.24 -9.98
N GLY A 393 19.96 -5.72 -9.48
CA GLY A 393 21.02 -6.49 -8.84
C GLY A 393 21.03 -6.38 -7.32
N TYR A 394 22.02 -7.02 -6.70
CA TYR A 394 22.26 -6.96 -5.26
C TYR A 394 22.81 -5.59 -4.80
N ARG A 395 23.50 -4.86 -5.68
CA ARG A 395 24.01 -3.51 -5.48
C ARG A 395 23.44 -2.59 -6.55
N SER A 396 23.42 -1.30 -6.27
CA SER A 396 22.98 -0.29 -7.22
C SER A 396 23.89 0.92 -7.21
N LEU A 397 24.21 1.44 -8.40
CA LEU A 397 24.86 2.73 -8.59
C LEU A 397 23.88 3.89 -8.46
N LEU A 398 22.58 3.65 -8.70
CA LEU A 398 21.54 4.69 -8.72
C LEU A 398 21.07 5.02 -7.31
N GLN A 399 20.49 4.04 -6.61
CA GLN A 399 20.07 4.15 -5.23
C GLN A 399 20.18 2.80 -4.54
N SER A 400 21.00 2.74 -3.50
CA SER A 400 21.28 1.52 -2.73
C SER A 400 20.54 1.53 -1.39
N ASP A 401 20.39 0.35 -0.80
CA ASP A 401 19.91 0.10 0.55
C ASP A 401 21.00 0.23 1.63
N GLY A 402 22.19 0.68 1.27
CA GLY A 402 23.29 0.91 2.21
C GLY A 402 23.07 2.10 3.16
N ALA A 403 22.13 2.99 2.85
CA ALA A 403 21.75 4.09 3.74
C ALA A 403 20.91 3.60 4.92
N SER A 404 20.96 4.36 6.04
CA SER A 404 19.99 4.22 7.13
C SER A 404 18.58 4.52 6.64
N PRO A 405 17.53 4.01 7.30
CA PRO A 405 16.16 4.42 7.03
C PRO A 405 15.98 5.93 7.14
N TYR A 406 15.17 6.49 6.29
CA TYR A 406 14.92 7.92 6.19
C TYR A 406 13.45 8.21 5.87
N PRO A 407 12.92 9.37 6.28
CA PRO A 407 11.61 9.84 5.84
C PRO A 407 11.60 10.06 4.33
N TYR A 408 10.53 9.64 3.67
CA TYR A 408 10.34 9.88 2.25
C TYR A 408 8.87 10.07 1.89
N PHE A 409 8.65 10.82 0.82
CA PHE A 409 7.41 10.84 0.09
C PHE A 409 7.65 10.33 -1.32
N LYS A 410 6.84 9.34 -1.75
CA LYS A 410 7.00 8.67 -3.04
C LYS A 410 5.69 8.68 -3.82
N ILE A 411 5.79 8.99 -5.11
CA ILE A 411 4.69 8.91 -6.07
C ILE A 411 5.08 7.87 -7.11
N ASN A 412 4.28 6.82 -7.26
CA ASN A 412 4.43 5.87 -8.36
C ASN A 412 3.26 6.04 -9.32
N THR A 413 3.57 6.25 -10.59
CA THR A 413 2.59 6.29 -11.68
C THR A 413 2.89 5.15 -12.63
N THR A 414 1.94 4.23 -12.81
CA THR A 414 2.11 3.05 -13.67
C THR A 414 1.02 3.00 -14.71
N PHE A 415 1.39 3.01 -15.96
CA PHE A 415 0.45 2.91 -17.08
C PHE A 415 1.14 2.31 -18.30
N TRP A 416 0.38 1.60 -19.13
CA TRP A 416 0.88 0.96 -20.34
C TRP A 416 2.10 0.08 -20.07
N LYS A 417 3.30 0.49 -20.50
CA LYS A 417 4.60 -0.18 -20.33
C LYS A 417 5.58 0.64 -19.49
N ILE A 418 5.08 1.61 -18.75
CA ILE A 418 5.89 2.60 -18.02
C ILE A 418 5.51 2.57 -16.54
N LYS A 419 6.51 2.61 -15.68
CA LYS A 419 6.40 2.99 -14.28
C LYS A 419 7.31 4.17 -14.02
N TYR A 420 6.71 5.26 -13.55
CA TYR A 420 7.42 6.48 -13.19
C TYR A 420 7.36 6.68 -11.69
N THR A 421 8.52 6.71 -11.07
CA THR A 421 8.69 6.83 -9.62
C THR A 421 9.36 8.16 -9.30
N ASN A 422 8.69 8.98 -8.49
CA ASN A 422 9.24 10.21 -7.92
C ASN A 422 9.42 9.98 -6.42
N THR A 423 10.58 10.30 -5.88
CA THR A 423 10.86 10.13 -4.46
C THR A 423 11.55 11.37 -3.90
N TYR A 424 10.99 11.92 -2.82
CA TYR A 424 11.53 13.04 -2.07
C TYR A 424 11.97 12.51 -0.71
N MET A 425 13.22 12.79 -0.32
CA MET A 425 13.88 12.14 0.81
C MET A 425 14.52 13.16 1.73
N TRP A 426 14.39 12.92 3.04
CA TRP A 426 15.02 13.68 4.12
C TRP A 426 16.10 12.81 4.74
N LEU A 427 17.35 13.12 4.44
CA LEU A 427 18.51 12.28 4.75
C LEU A 427 19.34 12.92 5.86
N LYS A 428 20.23 12.13 6.44
CA LYS A 428 21.28 12.62 7.35
C LYS A 428 22.65 12.51 6.69
N ASP A 429 23.45 13.54 6.85
CA ASP A 429 24.84 13.52 6.42
C ASP A 429 25.70 13.05 7.60
N VAL A 430 26.26 11.86 7.46
CA VAL A 430 27.02 11.20 8.54
C VAL A 430 28.54 11.44 8.44
N ARG A 431 28.98 12.27 7.49
CA ARG A 431 30.41 12.62 7.37
C ARG A 431 30.86 13.47 8.54
N ASP A 432 32.11 13.32 8.98
CA ASP A 432 32.67 14.07 10.10
C ASP A 432 32.51 15.59 9.97
N LEU A 433 32.79 16.09 8.74
CA LEU A 433 32.72 17.54 8.45
C LEU A 433 31.28 18.10 8.49
N ALA A 434 30.30 17.24 8.47
CA ALA A 434 28.88 17.64 8.47
C ALA A 434 28.23 17.52 9.84
N THR A 435 28.98 17.14 10.87
CA THR A 435 28.46 17.04 12.24
C THR A 435 28.52 18.41 12.91
N VAL A 436 27.38 18.96 13.32
CA VAL A 436 27.26 20.22 14.01
C VAL A 436 26.74 19.98 15.43
N GLU A 437 27.47 20.44 16.44
CA GLU A 437 27.09 20.29 17.85
C GLU A 437 26.72 18.84 18.25
N GLY A 438 27.43 17.86 17.71
CA GLY A 438 27.16 16.42 17.96
C GLY A 438 25.92 15.85 17.26
N THR A 439 25.31 16.60 16.35
CA THR A 439 24.17 16.16 15.54
C THR A 439 24.55 16.08 14.06
N TYR A 440 23.93 15.12 13.34
CA TYR A 440 24.14 14.98 11.91
C TYR A 440 23.40 16.06 11.13
N ALA A 441 24.10 16.70 10.19
CA ALA A 441 23.48 17.66 9.29
C ALA A 441 22.37 17.00 8.45
N THR A 442 21.36 17.78 8.13
CA THR A 442 20.29 17.32 7.22
C THR A 442 20.70 17.56 5.79
N LYS A 443 20.41 16.60 4.94
CA LYS A 443 20.46 16.74 3.48
C LYS A 443 19.18 16.22 2.85
N TYR A 444 18.89 16.68 1.67
CA TYR A 444 17.66 16.36 0.93
C TYR A 444 18.02 15.74 -0.41
N MET A 445 17.12 14.93 -0.91
CA MET A 445 17.22 14.35 -2.24
C MET A 445 15.85 14.33 -2.90
N ALA A 446 15.78 14.80 -4.13
CA ALA A 446 14.65 14.59 -5.03
C ALA A 446 15.09 13.70 -6.18
N SER A 447 14.33 12.68 -6.52
CA SER A 447 14.70 11.65 -7.47
C SER A 447 13.56 11.33 -8.42
N HIS A 448 13.87 11.20 -9.70
CA HIS A 448 13.00 10.65 -10.74
C HIS A 448 13.58 9.33 -11.26
N TYR A 449 12.73 8.34 -11.43
CA TYR A 449 13.09 7.11 -12.12
C TYR A 449 11.97 6.66 -13.05
N LEU A 450 12.22 6.69 -14.35
CA LEU A 450 11.31 6.20 -15.37
C LEU A 450 11.77 4.82 -15.82
N SER A 451 10.96 3.79 -15.62
CA SER A 451 11.19 2.44 -16.12
C SER A 451 10.25 2.15 -17.28
N TRP A 452 10.78 1.74 -18.39
CA TRP A 452 10.06 1.46 -19.63
C TRP A 452 10.35 0.06 -20.16
N ASN A 453 9.32 -0.78 -20.26
CA ASN A 453 9.39 -2.07 -20.93
C ASN A 453 9.28 -1.87 -22.45
N VAL A 454 10.43 -1.65 -23.11
CA VAL A 454 10.51 -1.38 -24.56
C VAL A 454 9.94 -2.56 -25.34
N THR A 455 10.37 -3.77 -24.99
CA THR A 455 9.89 -5.03 -25.57
C THR A 455 9.54 -6.03 -24.47
N LYS A 456 9.06 -7.22 -24.86
CA LYS A 456 8.81 -8.34 -23.93
C LYS A 456 10.09 -8.79 -23.18
N LYS A 457 11.26 -8.48 -23.71
CA LYS A 457 12.56 -8.90 -23.17
C LYS A 457 13.41 -7.76 -22.65
N TRP A 458 13.16 -6.53 -23.04
CA TRP A 458 14.05 -5.39 -22.78
C TRP A 458 13.37 -4.30 -22.01
N ASN A 459 13.95 -3.94 -20.86
CA ASN A 459 13.57 -2.82 -20.02
C ASN A 459 14.70 -1.79 -20.01
N LEU A 460 14.34 -0.52 -20.15
CA LEU A 460 15.21 0.64 -19.96
C LEU A 460 14.72 1.45 -18.76
N GLY A 461 15.67 1.97 -18.00
CA GLY A 461 15.40 2.90 -16.90
C GLY A 461 16.20 4.18 -17.06
N PHE A 462 15.57 5.31 -16.83
CA PHE A 462 16.18 6.63 -16.80
C PHE A 462 16.08 7.20 -15.39
N PHE A 463 17.20 7.61 -14.86
CA PHE A 463 17.34 8.10 -13.49
C PHE A 463 17.89 9.52 -13.51
N GLU A 464 17.26 10.38 -12.73
CA GLU A 464 17.73 11.71 -12.41
C GLU A 464 17.50 11.98 -10.94
N ASN A 465 18.49 12.52 -10.25
CA ASN A 465 18.32 13.05 -8.93
C ASN A 465 19.10 14.34 -8.68
N VAL A 466 18.69 15.06 -7.67
CA VAL A 466 19.42 16.18 -7.09
C VAL A 466 19.52 15.97 -5.59
N VAL A 467 20.75 16.09 -5.06
CA VAL A 467 21.04 16.02 -3.64
C VAL A 467 21.57 17.37 -3.18
N TRP A 468 21.04 17.92 -2.10
CA TRP A 468 21.54 19.18 -1.51
C TRP A 468 21.57 19.11 0.00
N THR A 469 22.43 19.94 0.59
CA THR A 469 22.59 20.07 2.04
C THR A 469 21.77 21.24 2.57
N ASP A 470 21.43 21.19 3.84
CA ASP A 470 20.73 22.26 4.55
C ASP A 470 21.72 23.38 4.96
N THR A 471 22.43 23.91 3.99
CA THR A 471 23.32 25.05 4.18
C THR A 471 22.53 26.36 4.09
N ASN A 472 22.88 27.33 4.96
CA ASN A 472 22.22 28.63 5.02
C ASN A 472 20.69 28.55 5.27
N GLU A 473 20.25 27.55 6.05
CA GLU A 473 18.83 27.33 6.38
C GLU A 473 17.93 27.17 5.14
N ARG A 474 18.48 26.67 4.04
CA ARG A 474 17.76 26.49 2.78
C ARG A 474 16.55 25.56 2.93
N GLY A 475 16.65 24.56 3.80
CA GLY A 475 15.59 23.59 4.01
C GLY A 475 15.31 22.73 2.76
N PHE A 476 14.10 22.19 2.71
CA PHE A 476 13.62 21.46 1.54
C PHE A 476 13.24 22.46 0.42
N ASP A 477 13.88 22.31 -0.74
CA ASP A 477 13.68 23.20 -1.87
C ASP A 477 12.50 22.74 -2.75
N PHE A 478 11.40 23.48 -2.68
CA PHE A 478 10.17 23.20 -3.41
C PHE A 478 10.29 23.34 -4.95
N ASN A 479 11.38 23.91 -5.47
CA ASN A 479 11.61 23.95 -6.91
C ASN A 479 11.79 22.54 -7.50
N PHE A 480 12.17 21.55 -6.68
CA PHE A 480 12.32 20.16 -7.08
C PHE A 480 11.05 19.29 -6.86
N VAL A 481 9.92 19.87 -6.49
CA VAL A 481 8.68 19.10 -6.24
C VAL A 481 7.94 18.75 -7.54
N ASN A 482 8.15 19.50 -8.61
CA ASN A 482 7.48 19.20 -9.87
C ASN A 482 7.93 17.83 -10.42
N PRO A 483 7.03 16.84 -10.54
CA PRO A 483 7.39 15.48 -10.89
C PRO A 483 7.77 15.29 -12.37
N LEU A 484 7.61 16.30 -13.23
CA LEU A 484 7.83 16.20 -14.67
C LEU A 484 9.00 17.06 -15.15
N ILE A 485 9.57 17.89 -14.30
CA ILE A 485 10.65 18.79 -14.66
C ILE A 485 12.02 18.08 -14.59
N PHE A 486 12.92 18.43 -15.51
CA PHE A 486 14.31 17.99 -15.42
C PHE A 486 15.03 18.77 -14.32
N TYR A 487 15.47 18.09 -13.28
CA TYR A 487 16.09 18.68 -12.10
C TYR A 487 17.40 19.38 -12.40
N ARG A 488 18.16 18.86 -13.35
CA ARG A 488 19.43 19.47 -13.76
C ARG A 488 19.23 20.90 -14.26
N THR A 489 18.15 21.15 -14.99
CA THR A 489 17.82 22.49 -15.48
C THR A 489 17.44 23.44 -14.33
N VAL A 490 16.69 22.93 -13.35
CA VAL A 490 16.28 23.69 -12.18
C VAL A 490 17.48 24.01 -11.29
N GLU A 491 18.34 23.02 -11.06
CA GLU A 491 19.58 23.18 -10.29
C GLU A 491 20.47 24.25 -10.89
N PHE A 492 20.68 24.21 -12.20
CA PHE A 492 21.47 25.21 -12.93
C PHE A 492 20.92 26.62 -12.77
N GLY A 493 19.59 26.78 -12.81
CA GLY A 493 18.93 28.08 -12.66
C GLY A 493 18.88 28.60 -11.21
N SER A 494 18.89 27.70 -10.21
CA SER A 494 18.73 28.07 -8.80
C SER A 494 20.02 28.27 -8.01
N SER A 495 21.15 27.94 -8.52
CA SER A 495 22.54 28.02 -8.00
C SER A 495 23.21 26.65 -7.86
N SER A 496 24.17 26.40 -8.72
CA SER A 496 24.94 25.15 -8.80
C SER A 496 25.90 24.87 -7.63
N LYS A 497 26.02 25.80 -6.67
CA LYS A 497 27.02 25.70 -5.61
C LYS A 497 26.61 24.84 -4.42
N THR A 498 25.35 24.45 -4.31
CA THR A 498 24.80 23.81 -3.11
C THR A 498 24.10 22.47 -3.35
N GLY A 499 24.10 21.99 -4.57
CA GLY A 499 23.50 20.71 -4.97
C GLY A 499 24.41 19.88 -5.85
N ASN A 500 24.11 18.59 -5.98
CA ASN A 500 24.75 17.69 -6.91
C ASN A 500 23.68 16.93 -7.69
N ALA A 501 23.66 17.10 -9.01
CA ALA A 501 22.77 16.39 -9.90
C ALA A 501 23.46 15.16 -10.48
N LEU A 502 22.77 14.03 -10.47
CA LEU A 502 23.22 12.76 -11.00
C LEU A 502 22.23 12.28 -12.07
N LEU A 503 22.76 11.86 -13.18
CA LEU A 503 21.99 11.27 -14.28
C LEU A 503 22.41 9.82 -14.46
N GLY A 504 21.48 8.93 -14.67
CA GLY A 504 21.78 7.52 -14.82
C GLY A 504 20.85 6.80 -15.78
N VAL A 505 21.35 5.70 -16.29
CA VAL A 505 20.59 4.78 -17.13
C VAL A 505 20.75 3.38 -16.60
N SER A 506 19.67 2.63 -16.59
CA SER A 506 19.69 1.19 -16.33
C SER A 506 19.12 0.44 -17.53
N SER A 507 19.64 -0.75 -17.77
CA SER A 507 19.15 -1.63 -18.82
C SER A 507 19.08 -3.05 -18.30
N LYS A 508 17.97 -3.74 -18.59
CA LYS A 508 17.80 -5.15 -18.29
C LYS A 508 17.30 -5.88 -19.53
N TYR A 509 17.98 -6.96 -19.87
CA TYR A 509 17.61 -7.83 -20.98
C TYR A 509 17.32 -9.25 -20.48
N LYS A 510 16.10 -9.71 -20.69
CA LYS A 510 15.63 -11.06 -20.35
C LYS A 510 15.99 -11.99 -21.51
N TRP A 511 17.11 -12.71 -21.39
CA TRP A 511 17.51 -13.68 -22.41
C TRP A 511 16.48 -14.79 -22.54
N ASN A 512 16.14 -15.39 -21.41
CA ASN A 512 15.07 -16.38 -21.23
C ASN A 512 14.48 -16.28 -19.82
N ASN A 513 13.67 -17.23 -19.40
CA ASN A 513 13.05 -17.23 -18.07
C ASN A 513 14.03 -17.54 -16.92
N GLN A 514 15.25 -17.91 -17.21
CA GLN A 514 16.28 -18.28 -16.23
C GLN A 514 17.44 -17.28 -16.19
N ILE A 515 17.72 -16.58 -17.29
CA ILE A 515 18.88 -15.71 -17.41
C ILE A 515 18.46 -14.30 -17.80
N ASN A 516 18.87 -13.34 -16.98
CA ASN A 516 18.71 -11.91 -17.22
C ASN A 516 20.06 -11.21 -17.13
N PHE A 517 20.32 -10.30 -18.06
CA PHE A 517 21.46 -9.38 -18.02
C PHE A 517 20.98 -8.01 -17.60
N TYR A 518 21.68 -7.38 -16.69
CA TYR A 518 21.39 -6.00 -16.28
C TYR A 518 22.67 -5.20 -16.13
N GLY A 519 22.56 -3.90 -16.35
CA GLY A 519 23.66 -2.96 -16.20
C GLY A 519 23.14 -1.58 -15.81
N GLN A 520 24.00 -0.79 -15.19
CA GLN A 520 23.73 0.58 -14.80
C GLN A 520 24.90 1.46 -15.18
N PHE A 521 24.59 2.69 -15.56
CA PHE A 521 25.55 3.74 -15.86
C PHE A 521 25.10 5.02 -15.16
N LEU A 522 26.04 5.74 -14.54
CA LEU A 522 25.78 6.96 -13.78
C LEU A 522 26.81 8.02 -14.17
N ILE A 523 26.33 9.25 -14.39
CA ILE A 523 27.12 10.45 -14.68
C ILE A 523 26.86 11.50 -13.61
#